data_57dfb7554b091bd6cd2c222955bae6b2
#
_entry.id   57dfb7554b091bd6cd2c222955bae6b2
#
_cell.length_a   1.000
_cell.length_b   1.000
_cell.length_c   1.000
_cell.angle_alpha   90.00
_cell.angle_beta   90.00
_cell.angle_gamma   90.00
#
_symmetry.space_group_name_H-M   'P 1'
#
loop_
_entity.id
_entity.type
_entity.pdbx_description
1 polymer ?
#
loop_
_entity_poly.entity_id
_entity_poly.type
_entity_poly.pdbx_seq_one_letter_code
_entity_poly.pdbx_strand_id
1 'polypeptide(L)'
;MKAEKFANLVNKAKNNSEAVMEILKIMKPIINKYVKKIYFMDKEDAEQELNLAIIEAIQRISNCKYDGQCIVNIENAIKFKYAHLCKSNIRREEAEGKYVEELKEVLVGETSLEVEKTIDFKSKVQQLSEKKKQILTYLYLGYTDNEIAKELGNSRQYINRVKKELFK
;
A
#
# COMPACT_ATOMS: atom_id res chain seq x y z
N MET A 1 26.61 -8.81 22.12
CA MET A 1 25.29 -8.34 22.55
C MET A 1 24.24 -9.20 21.84
N LYS A 2 23.35 -9.88 22.57
CA LYS A 2 22.20 -10.57 21.95
C LYS A 2 21.26 -9.48 21.41
N ALA A 3 20.94 -9.52 20.11
CA ALA A 3 19.95 -8.62 19.53
C ALA A 3 18.64 -8.75 20.34
N GLU A 4 18.11 -7.65 20.84
CA GLU A 4 16.81 -7.63 21.50
C GLU A 4 15.77 -8.12 20.48
N LYS A 5 14.90 -9.04 20.88
CA LYS A 5 13.88 -9.54 19.98
C LYS A 5 12.93 -8.40 19.61
N PHE A 6 12.56 -8.29 18.34
CA PHE A 6 11.71 -7.22 17.83
C PHE A 6 10.37 -7.12 18.58
N ALA A 7 9.81 -8.26 18.99
CA ALA A 7 8.61 -8.31 19.82
C ALA A 7 8.78 -7.58 21.17
N ASN A 8 9.93 -7.75 21.83
CA ASN A 8 10.23 -7.05 23.07
C ASN A 8 10.36 -5.54 22.84
N LEU A 9 11.01 -5.16 21.75
CA LEU A 9 11.15 -3.76 21.36
C LEU A 9 9.79 -3.09 21.13
N VAL A 10 8.85 -3.77 20.42
CA VAL A 10 7.49 -3.28 20.20
C VAL A 10 6.72 -3.14 21.51
N ASN A 11 6.83 -4.09 22.42
CA ASN A 11 6.17 -4.00 23.74
C ASN A 11 6.74 -2.85 24.59
N LYS A 12 8.04 -2.61 24.53
CA LYS A 12 8.74 -1.52 25.23
C LYS A 12 8.38 -0.14 24.65
N ALA A 13 8.21 -0.08 23.34
CA ALA A 13 7.90 1.16 22.60
C ALA A 13 6.54 1.78 22.97
N LYS A 14 5.65 1.06 23.62
CA LYS A 14 4.38 1.62 24.13
C LYS A 14 4.57 2.74 25.14
N ASN A 15 5.65 2.67 25.91
CA ASN A 15 5.96 3.62 27.00
C ASN A 15 7.35 4.26 26.88
N ASN A 16 8.06 3.99 25.78
CA ASN A 16 9.43 4.46 25.59
C ASN A 16 9.62 5.00 24.17
N SER A 17 9.86 6.30 24.07
CA SER A 17 10.08 6.99 22.80
C SER A 17 11.36 6.56 22.06
N GLU A 18 12.42 6.19 22.80
CA GLU A 18 13.66 5.70 22.18
C GLU A 18 13.42 4.38 21.44
N ALA A 19 12.64 3.47 22.06
CA ALA A 19 12.26 2.21 21.43
C ALA A 19 11.39 2.43 20.18
N VAL A 20 10.51 3.45 20.17
CA VAL A 20 9.76 3.86 18.97
C VAL A 20 10.72 4.29 17.86
N MET A 21 11.69 5.15 18.18
CA MET A 21 12.68 5.62 17.20
C MET A 21 13.52 4.48 16.61
N GLU A 22 13.84 3.47 17.42
CA GLU A 22 14.55 2.29 16.95
C GLU A 22 13.70 1.46 15.97
N ILE A 23 12.40 1.27 16.26
CA ILE A 23 11.48 0.59 15.36
C ILE A 23 11.35 1.37 14.03
N LEU A 24 11.22 2.69 14.08
CA LEU A 24 11.15 3.52 12.87
C LEU A 24 12.41 3.38 12.00
N LYS A 25 13.60 3.31 12.62
CA LYS A 25 14.86 3.04 11.91
C LYS A 25 14.87 1.66 11.26
N ILE A 26 14.43 0.63 11.97
CA ILE A 26 14.34 -0.75 11.44
C ILE A 26 13.35 -0.81 10.25
N MET A 27 12.21 -0.11 10.34
CA MET A 27 11.17 -0.10 9.32
C MET A 27 11.45 0.86 8.16
N LYS A 28 12.47 1.72 8.24
CA LYS A 28 12.83 2.71 7.22
C LYS A 28 12.91 2.17 5.79
N PRO A 29 13.49 0.97 5.50
CA PRO A 29 13.51 0.43 4.15
C PRO A 29 12.09 0.19 3.58
N ILE A 30 11.17 -0.27 4.43
CA ILE A 30 9.77 -0.52 4.02
C ILE A 30 9.05 0.81 3.80
N ILE A 31 9.23 1.79 4.70
CA ILE A 31 8.68 3.14 4.54
C ILE A 31 9.14 3.73 3.21
N ASN A 32 10.44 3.71 2.92
CA ASN A 32 11.02 4.25 1.69
C ASN A 32 10.45 3.60 0.43
N LYS A 33 10.12 2.30 0.48
CA LYS A 33 9.47 1.58 -0.62
C LYS A 33 8.10 2.18 -0.95
N TYR A 34 7.31 2.57 0.07
CA TYR A 34 5.98 3.15 -0.12
C TYR A 34 6.05 4.64 -0.43
N VAL A 35 6.95 5.41 0.21
CA VAL A 35 7.18 6.83 -0.10
C VAL A 35 7.49 7.05 -1.57
N LYS A 36 8.31 6.16 -2.17
CA LYS A 36 8.62 6.23 -3.62
C LYS A 36 7.42 6.04 -4.54
N LYS A 37 6.34 5.44 -4.04
CA LYS A 37 5.10 5.21 -4.81
C LYS A 37 4.09 6.33 -4.63
N ILE A 38 4.28 7.20 -3.65
CA ILE A 38 3.42 8.36 -3.38
C ILE A 38 3.96 9.54 -4.20
N TYR A 39 3.22 9.98 -5.21
CA TYR A 39 3.59 11.06 -6.13
C TYR A 39 2.76 12.34 -5.92
N PHE A 40 1.66 12.24 -5.18
CA PHE A 40 0.66 13.27 -5.00
C PHE A 40 0.86 14.13 -3.73
N MET A 41 1.93 13.90 -2.99
CA MET A 41 2.33 14.68 -1.82
C MET A 41 3.85 14.67 -1.67
N ASP A 42 4.39 15.59 -0.87
CA ASP A 42 5.82 15.67 -0.62
C ASP A 42 6.34 14.42 0.09
N LYS A 43 7.59 14.04 -0.24
CA LYS A 43 8.20 12.81 0.31
C LYS A 43 8.32 12.84 1.83
N GLU A 44 8.59 14.02 2.39
CA GLU A 44 8.70 14.21 3.84
C GLU A 44 7.34 14.01 4.52
N ASP A 45 6.27 14.57 3.95
CA ASP A 45 4.91 14.40 4.44
C ASP A 45 4.47 12.94 4.32
N ALA A 46 4.74 12.30 3.18
CA ALA A 46 4.46 10.88 2.98
C ALA A 46 5.18 10.00 4.01
N GLU A 47 6.44 10.31 4.32
CA GLU A 47 7.20 9.61 5.34
C GLU A 47 6.62 9.82 6.73
N GLN A 48 6.24 11.05 7.09
CA GLN A 48 5.62 11.37 8.38
C GLN A 48 4.30 10.62 8.56
N GLU A 49 3.44 10.60 7.54
CA GLU A 49 2.17 9.87 7.55
C GLU A 49 2.36 8.35 7.76
N LEU A 50 3.37 7.75 7.12
CA LEU A 50 3.67 6.34 7.31
C LEU A 50 4.32 6.05 8.67
N ASN A 51 5.17 6.95 9.18
CA ASN A 51 5.72 6.87 10.54
C ASN A 51 4.61 6.94 11.60
N LEU A 52 3.64 7.84 11.42
CA LEU A 52 2.48 7.95 12.31
C LEU A 52 1.69 6.65 12.33
N ALA A 53 1.47 6.01 11.19
CA ALA A 53 0.78 4.72 11.13
C ALA A 53 1.51 3.62 11.92
N ILE A 54 2.84 3.62 11.93
CA ILE A 54 3.64 2.69 12.75
C ILE A 54 3.42 2.96 14.24
N ILE A 55 3.47 4.23 14.65
CA ILE A 55 3.28 4.63 16.06
C ILE A 55 1.89 4.21 16.55
N GLU A 56 0.86 4.48 15.74
CA GLU A 56 -0.51 4.05 16.05
C GLU A 56 -0.63 2.52 16.11
N ALA A 57 0.03 1.78 15.22
CA ALA A 57 0.02 0.32 15.23
C ALA A 57 0.66 -0.23 16.50
N ILE A 58 1.80 0.33 16.95
CA ILE A 58 2.47 -0.05 18.20
C ILE A 58 1.51 0.10 19.39
N GLN A 59 0.75 1.20 19.44
CA GLN A 59 -0.21 1.44 20.54
C GLN A 59 -1.40 0.48 20.50
N ARG A 60 -1.86 0.07 19.30
CA ARG A 60 -3.01 -0.84 19.13
C ARG A 60 -2.65 -2.31 19.36
N ILE A 61 -1.40 -2.71 19.17
CA ILE A 61 -0.96 -4.09 19.39
C ILE A 61 -1.03 -4.40 20.89
N SER A 62 -1.99 -5.23 21.29
CA SER A 62 -2.20 -5.59 22.71
C SER A 62 -1.03 -6.41 23.28
N ASN A 63 -0.56 -7.42 22.55
CA ASN A 63 0.57 -8.26 22.94
C ASN A 63 1.28 -8.85 21.71
N CYS A 64 2.56 -8.57 21.59
CA CYS A 64 3.41 -9.10 20.54
C CYS A 64 4.23 -10.25 21.12
N LYS A 65 3.90 -11.50 20.75
CA LYS A 65 4.61 -12.69 21.25
C LYS A 65 5.77 -13.12 20.36
N TYR A 66 5.64 -12.93 19.05
CA TYR A 66 6.59 -13.39 18.05
C TYR A 66 7.00 -12.25 17.13
N ASP A 67 8.28 -12.16 16.82
CA ASP A 67 8.85 -11.11 15.97
C ASP A 67 8.16 -11.02 14.60
N GLY A 68 7.93 -12.17 13.95
CA GLY A 68 7.25 -12.22 12.66
C GLY A 68 5.83 -11.65 12.68
N GLN A 69 5.07 -11.94 13.75
CA GLN A 69 3.72 -11.38 13.90
C GLN A 69 3.75 -9.86 14.07
N CYS A 70 4.70 -9.35 14.85
CA CYS A 70 4.85 -7.91 15.08
C CYS A 70 5.23 -7.19 13.80
N ILE A 71 6.18 -7.73 13.05
CA ILE A 71 6.62 -7.17 11.75
C ILE A 71 5.45 -7.12 10.78
N VAL A 72 4.71 -8.21 10.63
CA VAL A 72 3.53 -8.28 9.74
C VAL A 72 2.46 -7.28 10.14
N ASN A 73 2.18 -7.13 11.44
CA ASN A 73 1.19 -6.17 11.91
C ASN A 73 1.59 -4.72 11.59
N ILE A 74 2.86 -4.37 11.81
CA ILE A 74 3.38 -3.03 11.49
C ILE A 74 3.44 -2.81 9.97
N GLU A 75 3.88 -3.81 9.21
CA GLU A 75 3.89 -3.72 7.75
C GLU A 75 2.47 -3.54 7.17
N ASN A 76 1.48 -4.23 7.73
CA ASN A 76 0.08 -4.05 7.34
C ASN A 76 -0.43 -2.64 7.67
N ALA A 77 -0.03 -2.06 8.81
CA ALA A 77 -0.40 -0.69 9.13
C ALA A 77 0.15 0.31 8.09
N ILE A 78 1.39 0.12 7.64
CA ILE A 78 1.98 0.92 6.56
C ILE A 78 1.18 0.74 5.25
N LYS A 79 0.85 -0.51 4.88
CA LYS A 79 0.06 -0.82 3.68
C LYS A 79 -1.32 -0.18 3.71
N PHE A 80 -2.01 -0.28 4.84
CA PHE A 80 -3.34 0.34 5.01
C PHE A 80 -3.27 1.86 4.94
N LYS A 81 -2.26 2.47 5.58
CA LYS A 81 -2.09 3.93 5.51
C LYS A 81 -1.80 4.38 4.08
N TYR A 82 -0.90 3.70 3.38
CA TYR A 82 -0.61 3.97 1.97
C TYR A 82 -1.89 3.88 1.11
N ALA A 83 -2.65 2.79 1.24
CA ALA A 83 -3.90 2.62 0.51
C ALA A 83 -4.92 3.74 0.84
N HIS A 84 -5.00 4.14 2.12
CA HIS A 84 -5.87 5.23 2.54
C HIS A 84 -5.45 6.58 1.92
N LEU A 85 -4.15 6.89 1.88
CA LEU A 85 -3.63 8.10 1.25
C LEU A 85 -3.95 8.14 -0.26
N CYS A 86 -3.71 7.04 -0.97
CA CYS A 86 -4.08 6.91 -2.38
C CYS A 86 -5.57 7.13 -2.61
N LYS A 87 -6.42 6.49 -1.79
CA LYS A 87 -7.88 6.62 -1.87
C LYS A 87 -8.35 8.05 -1.61
N SER A 88 -7.77 8.71 -0.62
CA SER A 88 -8.07 10.12 -0.31
C SER A 88 -7.69 11.05 -1.46
N ASN A 89 -6.54 10.80 -2.11
CA ASN A 89 -6.11 11.58 -3.26
C ASN A 89 -7.05 11.38 -4.45
N ILE A 90 -7.43 10.14 -4.77
CA ILE A 90 -8.40 9.85 -5.85
C ILE A 90 -9.71 10.62 -5.64
N ARG A 91 -10.27 10.58 -4.42
CA ARG A 91 -11.51 11.30 -4.11
C ARG A 91 -11.36 12.82 -4.27
N ARG A 92 -10.18 13.36 -3.93
CA ARG A 92 -9.91 14.79 -4.12
C ARG A 92 -9.83 15.13 -5.62
N GLU A 93 -9.13 14.33 -6.41
CA GLU A 93 -9.00 14.51 -7.86
C GLU A 93 -10.34 14.36 -8.58
N GLU A 94 -11.17 13.39 -8.18
CA GLU A 94 -12.53 13.23 -8.67
C GLU A 94 -13.39 14.48 -8.39
N ALA A 95 -13.31 15.02 -7.18
CA ALA A 95 -14.01 16.24 -6.79
C ALA A 95 -13.51 17.48 -7.55
N GLU A 96 -12.23 17.50 -7.93
CA GLU A 96 -11.60 18.58 -8.70
C GLU A 96 -11.75 18.41 -10.23
N GLY A 97 -12.36 17.32 -10.71
CA GLY A 97 -12.61 17.04 -12.14
C GLY A 97 -11.36 16.70 -12.96
N LYS A 98 -10.22 16.45 -12.31
CA LYS A 98 -8.92 16.19 -12.96
C LYS A 98 -8.65 14.73 -13.33
N TYR A 99 -9.53 13.83 -12.93
CA TYR A 99 -9.23 12.40 -12.81
C TYR A 99 -9.09 11.61 -14.13
N VAL A 100 -9.56 12.09 -15.26
CA VAL A 100 -9.68 11.25 -16.47
C VAL A 100 -8.44 11.27 -17.36
N GLU A 101 -7.63 12.32 -17.31
CA GLU A 101 -6.50 12.52 -18.23
C GLU A 101 -5.18 11.96 -17.70
N GLU A 102 -4.88 12.10 -16.41
CA GLU A 102 -3.60 11.69 -15.82
C GLU A 102 -3.44 10.17 -15.65
N LEU A 103 -4.52 9.41 -15.43
CA LEU A 103 -4.44 7.95 -15.41
C LEU A 103 -3.99 7.35 -16.76
N LYS A 104 -4.19 8.08 -17.85
CA LYS A 104 -3.68 7.69 -19.16
C LYS A 104 -2.16 7.93 -19.28
N GLU A 105 -1.63 8.97 -18.64
CA GLU A 105 -0.21 9.30 -18.70
C GLU A 105 0.67 8.49 -17.73
N VAL A 106 0.20 8.20 -16.53
CA VAL A 106 0.96 7.39 -15.55
C VAL A 106 1.11 5.92 -15.99
N LEU A 107 0.19 5.43 -16.82
CA LEU A 107 0.35 4.13 -17.51
C LEU A 107 1.34 4.19 -18.70
N VAL A 108 1.86 5.38 -19.05
CA VAL A 108 2.70 5.62 -20.25
C VAL A 108 4.16 5.98 -19.92
N GLY A 109 4.51 6.28 -18.67
CA GLY A 109 5.85 6.76 -18.25
C GLY A 109 6.89 5.66 -18.05
N GLU A 110 7.64 5.43 -19.08
CA GLU A 110 9.08 5.14 -19.27
C GLU A 110 9.83 4.09 -18.45
N THR A 111 10.33 3.06 -19.16
CA THR A 111 11.78 2.83 -19.37
C THR A 111 12.05 1.84 -20.51
N SER A 112 13.04 2.11 -21.33
CA SER A 112 13.31 1.56 -22.67
C SER A 112 13.71 0.07 -22.76
N LEU A 113 13.78 -0.67 -21.68
CA LEU A 113 14.03 -2.12 -21.64
C LEU A 113 12.77 -2.96 -21.29
N GLU A 114 11.67 -2.29 -20.97
CA GLU A 114 10.37 -2.91 -20.66
C GLU A 114 9.35 -2.75 -21.79
N VAL A 115 9.73 -2.12 -22.90
CA VAL A 115 8.79 -1.75 -23.98
C VAL A 115 8.08 -2.96 -24.58
N GLU A 116 8.74 -4.09 -24.79
CA GLU A 116 8.09 -5.28 -25.34
C GLU A 116 7.12 -5.93 -24.33
N LYS A 117 7.51 -6.04 -23.06
CA LYS A 117 6.65 -6.56 -21.99
C LYS A 117 5.49 -5.60 -21.69
N THR A 118 5.73 -4.29 -21.82
CA THR A 118 4.74 -3.24 -21.61
C THR A 118 3.70 -3.20 -22.73
N ILE A 119 4.10 -3.47 -23.99
CA ILE A 119 3.18 -3.54 -25.14
C ILE A 119 2.24 -4.75 -24.99
N ASP A 120 2.77 -5.91 -24.60
CA ASP A 120 1.97 -7.12 -24.38
C ASP A 120 1.01 -6.94 -23.18
N PHE A 121 1.48 -6.34 -22.10
CA PHE A 121 0.66 -5.99 -20.94
C PHE A 121 -0.45 -4.97 -21.29
N LYS A 122 -0.11 -3.88 -22.01
CA LYS A 122 -1.11 -2.89 -22.46
C LYS A 122 -2.17 -3.52 -23.35
N SER A 123 -1.76 -4.36 -24.28
CA SER A 123 -2.68 -5.09 -25.17
C SER A 123 -3.63 -5.99 -24.37
N LYS A 124 -3.10 -6.74 -23.39
CA LYS A 124 -3.90 -7.58 -22.48
C LYS A 124 -4.86 -6.76 -21.63
N VAL A 125 -4.41 -5.62 -21.07
CA VAL A 125 -5.27 -4.72 -20.28
C VAL A 125 -6.37 -4.11 -21.13
N GLN A 126 -6.10 -3.72 -22.38
CA GLN A 126 -7.14 -3.18 -23.29
C GLN A 126 -8.25 -4.18 -23.59
N GLN A 127 -7.93 -5.48 -23.64
CA GLN A 127 -8.90 -6.56 -23.87
C GLN A 127 -9.74 -6.92 -22.64
N LEU A 128 -9.37 -6.42 -21.46
CA LEU A 128 -10.15 -6.65 -20.25
C LEU A 128 -11.47 -5.88 -20.27
N SER A 129 -12.51 -6.48 -19.70
CA SER A 129 -13.76 -5.76 -19.44
C SER A 129 -13.54 -4.61 -18.46
N GLU A 130 -14.34 -3.55 -18.52
CA GLU A 130 -14.22 -2.38 -17.65
C GLU A 130 -14.21 -2.76 -16.16
N LYS A 131 -15.03 -3.72 -15.74
CA LYS A 131 -15.02 -4.24 -14.37
C LYS A 131 -13.67 -4.87 -13.97
N LYS A 132 -13.03 -5.60 -14.88
CA LYS A 132 -11.71 -6.20 -14.62
C LYS A 132 -10.62 -5.14 -14.57
N LYS A 133 -10.71 -4.10 -15.40
CA LYS A 133 -9.81 -2.94 -15.37
C LYS A 133 -9.92 -2.20 -14.03
N GLN A 134 -11.14 -1.94 -13.56
CA GLN A 134 -11.35 -1.32 -12.25
C GLN A 134 -10.75 -2.16 -11.11
N ILE A 135 -11.00 -3.48 -11.10
CA ILE A 135 -10.42 -4.38 -10.09
C ILE A 135 -8.89 -4.34 -10.16
N LEU A 136 -8.29 -4.37 -11.36
CA LEU A 136 -6.83 -4.28 -11.53
C LEU A 136 -6.28 -2.97 -10.99
N THR A 137 -6.95 -1.85 -11.24
CA THR A 137 -6.59 -0.53 -10.72
C THR A 137 -6.61 -0.51 -9.20
N TYR A 138 -7.67 -1.00 -8.57
CA TYR A 138 -7.76 -1.06 -7.12
C TYR A 138 -6.70 -1.98 -6.50
N LEU A 139 -6.39 -3.12 -7.15
CA LEU A 139 -5.31 -4.03 -6.72
C LEU A 139 -3.94 -3.33 -6.80
N TYR A 140 -3.70 -2.58 -7.88
CA TYR A 140 -2.47 -1.79 -8.05
C TYR A 140 -2.32 -0.71 -6.97
N LEU A 141 -3.42 -0.07 -6.59
CA LEU A 141 -3.48 0.92 -5.52
C LEU A 141 -3.37 0.30 -4.11
N GLY A 142 -3.29 -1.03 -4.00
CA GLY A 142 -3.08 -1.74 -2.74
C GLY A 142 -4.34 -2.02 -1.93
N TYR A 143 -5.53 -1.90 -2.54
CA TYR A 143 -6.79 -2.26 -1.89
C TYR A 143 -6.88 -3.76 -1.63
N THR A 144 -7.46 -4.14 -0.51
CA THR A 144 -7.75 -5.54 -0.19
C THR A 144 -8.96 -6.05 -0.97
N ASP A 145 -9.04 -7.38 -1.17
CA ASP A 145 -10.17 -8.02 -1.86
C ASP A 145 -11.53 -7.65 -1.22
N ASN A 146 -11.57 -7.40 0.09
CA ASN A 146 -12.79 -6.98 0.81
C ASN A 146 -13.17 -5.53 0.50
N GLU A 147 -12.20 -4.63 0.44
CA GLU A 147 -12.44 -3.21 0.13
C GLU A 147 -12.89 -3.06 -1.31
N ILE A 148 -12.24 -3.76 -2.25
CA ILE A 148 -12.64 -3.78 -3.67
C ILE A 148 -14.06 -4.33 -3.82
N ALA A 149 -14.39 -5.40 -3.11
CA ALA A 149 -15.72 -5.99 -3.12
C ALA A 149 -16.78 -4.98 -2.67
N LYS A 150 -16.50 -4.24 -1.61
CA LYS A 150 -17.39 -3.21 -1.06
C LYS A 150 -17.55 -2.01 -2.00
N GLU A 151 -16.45 -1.50 -2.56
CA GLU A 151 -16.45 -0.35 -3.47
C GLU A 151 -17.20 -0.65 -4.79
N LEU A 152 -17.00 -1.85 -5.33
CA LEU A 152 -17.60 -2.24 -6.62
C LEU A 152 -18.94 -2.98 -6.48
N GLY A 153 -19.48 -3.13 -5.27
CA GLY A 153 -20.74 -3.84 -5.02
C GLY A 153 -20.70 -5.32 -5.43
N ASN A 154 -19.54 -5.97 -5.31
CA ASN A 154 -19.32 -7.37 -5.69
C ASN A 154 -18.99 -8.23 -4.47
N SER A 155 -19.05 -9.55 -4.61
CA SER A 155 -18.60 -10.44 -3.54
C SER A 155 -17.07 -10.54 -3.51
N ARG A 156 -16.49 -10.73 -2.32
CA ARG A 156 -15.05 -11.00 -2.14
C ARG A 156 -14.58 -12.19 -2.98
N GLN A 157 -15.42 -13.23 -3.07
CA GLN A 157 -15.13 -14.44 -3.87
C GLN A 157 -14.96 -14.10 -5.35
N TYR A 158 -15.80 -13.22 -5.89
CA TYR A 158 -15.69 -12.73 -7.26
C TYR A 158 -14.37 -11.99 -7.48
N ILE A 159 -14.00 -11.05 -6.58
CA ILE A 159 -12.73 -10.33 -6.65
C ILE A 159 -11.54 -11.29 -6.63
N ASN A 160 -11.53 -12.26 -5.73
CA ASN A 160 -10.45 -13.25 -5.63
C ASN A 160 -10.33 -14.10 -6.91
N ARG A 161 -11.46 -14.50 -7.52
CA ARG A 161 -11.48 -15.23 -8.79
C ARG A 161 -10.87 -14.39 -9.91
N VAL A 162 -11.31 -13.14 -10.06
CA VAL A 162 -10.78 -12.20 -11.08
C VAL A 162 -9.29 -11.96 -10.86
N LYS A 163 -8.86 -11.77 -9.63
CA LYS A 163 -7.44 -11.62 -9.29
C LYS A 163 -6.61 -12.83 -9.74
N LYS A 164 -7.07 -14.05 -9.49
CA LYS A 164 -6.41 -15.27 -9.97
C LYS A 164 -6.38 -15.39 -11.49
N GLU A 165 -7.38 -14.86 -12.19
CA GLU A 165 -7.40 -14.82 -13.66
C GLU A 165 -6.40 -13.78 -14.21
N LEU A 166 -6.26 -12.63 -13.56
CA LEU A 166 -5.39 -11.53 -13.99
C LEU A 166 -3.89 -11.82 -13.82
N PHE A 167 -3.55 -12.71 -12.88
CA PHE A 167 -2.15 -13.04 -12.51
C PHE A 167 -1.75 -14.48 -12.89
N LYS A 168 -2.50 -15.13 -13.76
CA LYS A 168 -2.10 -16.36 -14.45
C LYS A 168 -1.33 -16.06 -15.73
#